data_dc4e5ce8c7a90a5ff9eab5e83780a2f6
#
_entry.id   dc4e5ce8c7a90a5ff9eab5e83780a2f6
#
_cell.length_a   1.000
_cell.length_b   1.000
_cell.length_c   1.000
_cell.angle_alpha   90.00
_cell.angle_beta   90.00
_cell.angle_gamma   90.00
#
_symmetry.space_group_name_H-M   'P 1'
#
loop_
_entity.id
_entity.type
_entity.pdbx_description
1 polymer ?
#
loop_
_entity_poly.entity_id
_entity_poly.type
_entity_poly.pdbx_seq_one_letter_code
_entity_poly.pdbx_strand_id
1 'polypeptide(L)'
;MLGPLRGAACALLVSLILAAPANAVIDGPIDVYLEHLEPLTLEWPADGTMTDGYGPRWGRMHLGIDVGVLASLDVRAAASGTVTASGWLTGYEGYGNVVTVDVGGGYSVLYAHLSEAQVVPGQWLAAGDPIGQAGCTGSCTGTHLHFELRLDGVPIDPAPYLG
;
A
#
# COMPACT_ATOMS: atom_id res chain seq x y z
N MET A 1 -17.02 48.05 1.24
CA MET A 1 -16.21 47.22 0.32
C MET A 1 -16.03 45.86 0.98
N LEU A 2 -16.83 44.86 0.55
CA LEU A 2 -16.79 43.47 1.06
C LEU A 2 -15.98 42.66 0.05
N GLY A 3 -14.85 42.08 0.49
CA GLY A 3 -14.03 41.19 -0.28
C GLY A 3 -14.65 39.77 -0.31
N PRO A 4 -14.39 38.95 -1.35
CA PRO A 4 -15.07 37.68 -1.55
C PRO A 4 -14.50 36.58 -0.66
N LEU A 5 -15.40 35.86 0.05
CA LEU A 5 -15.16 34.59 0.72
C LEU A 5 -14.87 33.52 -0.35
N ARG A 6 -13.64 33.06 -0.39
CA ARG A 6 -13.23 31.84 -1.12
C ARG A 6 -12.73 30.83 -0.11
N GLY A 7 -13.35 29.66 -0.06
CA GLY A 7 -12.75 28.51 0.63
C GLY A 7 -13.66 27.74 1.58
N ALA A 8 -14.77 27.16 1.08
CA ALA A 8 -15.54 26.18 1.89
C ALA A 8 -16.29 25.13 1.06
N ALA A 9 -16.03 24.99 -0.25
CA ALA A 9 -16.84 24.12 -1.11
C ALA A 9 -16.23 22.72 -1.38
N CYS A 10 -14.95 22.49 -1.06
CA CYS A 10 -14.27 21.26 -1.50
C CYS A 10 -14.38 20.09 -0.52
N ALA A 11 -14.59 20.34 0.78
CA ALA A 11 -14.60 19.26 1.79
C ALA A 11 -15.94 18.51 1.90
N LEU A 12 -17.04 19.08 1.41
CA LEU A 12 -18.39 18.48 1.55
C LEU A 12 -18.74 17.45 0.46
N LEU A 13 -18.06 17.47 -0.69
CA LEU A 13 -18.38 16.59 -1.81
C LEU A 13 -17.78 15.18 -1.67
N VAL A 14 -16.63 15.04 -1.02
CA VAL A 14 -15.98 13.72 -0.82
C VAL A 14 -16.74 12.87 0.18
N SER A 15 -17.37 13.48 1.21
CA SER A 15 -18.17 12.76 2.19
C SER A 15 -19.51 12.25 1.64
N LEU A 16 -20.02 12.83 0.56
CA LEU A 16 -21.30 12.45 -0.03
C LEU A 16 -21.19 11.20 -0.93
N ILE A 17 -20.02 10.95 -1.52
CA ILE A 17 -19.79 9.80 -2.41
C ILE A 17 -19.69 8.49 -1.61
N LEU A 18 -19.14 8.53 -0.38
CA LEU A 18 -19.01 7.37 0.52
C LEU A 18 -20.32 6.97 1.21
N ALA A 19 -21.35 7.82 1.18
CA ALA A 19 -22.63 7.59 1.83
C ALA A 19 -23.80 7.34 0.85
N ALA A 20 -23.54 7.25 -0.45
CA ALA A 20 -24.58 7.03 -1.45
C ALA A 20 -25.07 5.57 -1.41
N PRO A 21 -26.38 5.31 -1.33
CA PRO A 21 -26.91 3.95 -1.47
C PRO A 21 -26.62 3.42 -2.88
N ALA A 22 -26.46 2.10 -3.00
CA ALA A 22 -26.08 1.41 -4.25
C ALA A 22 -26.93 1.71 -5.51
N ASN A 23 -28.00 2.51 -5.38
CA ASN A 23 -28.94 2.91 -6.45
C ASN A 23 -28.95 4.42 -6.71
N ALA A 24 -27.98 5.19 -6.25
CA ALA A 24 -27.91 6.60 -6.60
C ALA A 24 -27.63 6.72 -8.10
N VAL A 25 -28.61 7.22 -8.87
CA VAL A 25 -28.40 7.65 -10.26
C VAL A 25 -27.45 8.84 -10.23
N ILE A 26 -26.26 8.66 -10.77
CA ILE A 26 -25.28 9.73 -10.91
C ILE A 26 -25.74 10.58 -12.12
N ASP A 27 -26.39 11.70 -11.81
CA ASP A 27 -26.95 12.61 -12.83
C ASP A 27 -25.90 13.68 -13.16
N GLY A 28 -24.92 13.30 -13.98
CA GLY A 28 -23.84 14.19 -14.45
C GLY A 28 -22.87 13.47 -15.39
N PRO A 29 -22.09 14.21 -16.19
CA PRO A 29 -21.11 13.57 -17.07
C PRO A 29 -20.07 12.84 -16.22
N ILE A 30 -19.83 11.58 -16.56
CA ILE A 30 -18.86 10.68 -15.89
C ILE A 30 -17.47 11.33 -15.77
N ASP A 31 -17.10 12.15 -16.72
CA ASP A 31 -15.83 12.86 -16.82
C ASP A 31 -15.55 13.75 -15.58
N VAL A 32 -16.59 14.34 -14.97
CA VAL A 32 -16.46 15.19 -13.77
C VAL A 32 -16.03 14.38 -12.54
N TYR A 33 -16.36 13.08 -12.50
CA TYR A 33 -16.01 12.19 -11.39
C TYR A 33 -14.63 11.54 -11.57
N LEU A 34 -14.17 11.40 -12.81
CA LEU A 34 -12.87 10.80 -13.14
C LEU A 34 -11.69 11.79 -12.98
N GLU A 35 -11.95 13.10 -13.05
CA GLU A 35 -10.92 14.15 -12.88
C GLU A 35 -10.33 14.23 -11.44
N HIS A 36 -10.90 13.50 -10.48
CA HIS A 36 -10.46 13.53 -9.08
C HIS A 36 -9.89 12.19 -8.58
N LEU A 37 -9.77 11.20 -9.46
CA LEU A 37 -9.08 9.96 -9.14
C LEU A 37 -7.60 10.11 -9.50
N GLU A 38 -6.83 10.69 -8.58
CA GLU A 38 -5.39 10.64 -8.72
C GLU A 38 -4.95 9.18 -8.81
N PRO A 39 -4.11 8.83 -9.79
CA PRO A 39 -3.61 7.47 -9.90
C PRO A 39 -2.86 7.09 -8.63
N LEU A 40 -3.02 5.85 -8.17
CA LEU A 40 -2.27 5.35 -7.03
C LEU A 40 -0.77 5.53 -7.30
N THR A 41 -0.10 6.23 -6.40
CA THR A 41 1.36 6.36 -6.37
C THR A 41 1.87 5.84 -5.03
N LEU A 42 2.92 5.05 -5.08
CA LEU A 42 3.56 4.45 -3.91
C LEU A 42 4.96 5.04 -3.72
N GLU A 43 5.30 5.39 -2.50
CA GLU A 43 6.68 5.69 -2.12
C GLU A 43 7.48 4.38 -1.97
N TRP A 44 8.79 4.45 -2.20
CA TRP A 44 9.67 3.32 -1.94
C TRP A 44 9.63 2.94 -0.46
N PRO A 45 9.27 1.67 -0.14
CA PRO A 45 9.05 1.24 1.24
C PRO A 45 10.35 1.02 2.04
N ALA A 46 11.50 0.99 1.38
CA ALA A 46 12.82 0.82 2.00
C ALA A 46 13.91 1.47 1.14
N ASP A 47 14.99 1.89 1.80
CA ASP A 47 16.18 2.45 1.13
C ASP A 47 17.09 1.31 0.65
N GLY A 48 16.90 0.87 -0.58
CA GLY A 48 17.63 -0.24 -1.15
C GLY A 48 17.53 -0.30 -2.67
N THR A 49 17.90 -1.44 -3.22
CA THR A 49 17.82 -1.72 -4.65
C THR A 49 16.80 -2.83 -4.90
N MET A 50 15.97 -2.69 -5.91
CA MET A 50 15.13 -3.79 -6.36
C MET A 50 16.04 -4.92 -6.90
N THR A 51 16.12 -6.01 -6.16
CA THR A 51 16.98 -7.16 -6.48
C THR A 51 16.25 -8.23 -7.26
N ASP A 52 14.90 -8.26 -7.17
CA ASP A 52 14.05 -9.15 -7.97
C ASP A 52 12.69 -8.51 -8.21
N GLY A 53 12.11 -8.74 -9.40
CA GLY A 53 10.85 -8.15 -9.86
C GLY A 53 9.66 -9.08 -9.74
N TYR A 54 8.47 -8.53 -9.96
CA TYR A 54 7.22 -9.28 -10.07
C TYR A 54 7.25 -10.17 -11.33
N GLY A 55 6.76 -11.40 -11.23
CA GLY A 55 6.59 -12.25 -12.38
C GLY A 55 7.08 -13.70 -12.21
N PRO A 56 7.06 -14.51 -13.29
CA PRO A 56 7.47 -15.91 -13.23
C PRO A 56 8.98 -16.05 -13.03
N ARG A 57 9.38 -16.84 -12.03
CA ARG A 57 10.79 -17.19 -11.76
C ARG A 57 10.91 -18.64 -11.26
N TRP A 58 11.87 -19.41 -11.82
CA TRP A 58 12.17 -20.80 -11.40
C TRP A 58 10.93 -21.69 -11.21
N GLY A 59 9.96 -21.58 -12.13
CA GLY A 59 8.74 -22.38 -12.10
C GLY A 59 7.69 -21.94 -11.08
N ARG A 60 7.87 -20.77 -10.45
CA ARG A 60 6.89 -20.14 -9.54
C ARG A 60 6.65 -18.69 -9.94
N MET A 61 5.51 -18.15 -9.51
CA MET A 61 5.21 -16.73 -9.62
C MET A 61 5.79 -15.99 -8.42
N HIS A 62 6.54 -14.90 -8.65
CA HIS A 62 6.91 -13.92 -7.66
C HIS A 62 5.80 -12.88 -7.57
N LEU A 63 5.15 -12.77 -6.42
CA LEU A 63 3.92 -12.00 -6.26
C LEU A 63 4.16 -10.51 -5.92
N GLY A 64 5.42 -10.08 -5.90
CA GLY A 64 5.83 -8.72 -5.58
C GLY A 64 7.21 -8.40 -6.11
N ILE A 65 7.87 -7.46 -5.46
CA ILE A 65 9.28 -7.13 -5.69
C ILE A 65 10.08 -7.41 -4.43
N ASP A 66 11.37 -7.72 -4.59
CA ASP A 66 12.31 -7.82 -3.48
C ASP A 66 13.23 -6.60 -3.49
N VAL A 67 13.28 -5.87 -2.36
CA VAL A 67 14.19 -4.74 -2.14
C VAL A 67 15.31 -5.21 -1.21
N GLY A 68 16.50 -5.35 -1.77
CA GLY A 68 17.71 -5.78 -1.07
C GLY A 68 18.82 -4.72 -1.13
N VAL A 69 20.05 -5.10 -0.74
CA VAL A 69 21.18 -4.15 -0.64
C VAL A 69 20.76 -2.91 0.14
N LEU A 70 20.12 -3.15 1.30
CA LEU A 70 19.49 -2.10 2.09
C LEU A 70 20.54 -1.18 2.73
N ALA A 71 20.34 0.14 2.61
CA ALA A 71 21.14 1.15 3.28
C ALA A 71 20.77 1.27 4.77
N SER A 72 19.50 1.00 5.12
CA SER A 72 19.01 0.81 6.49
C SER A 72 18.01 -0.34 6.51
N LEU A 73 17.67 -0.85 7.69
CA LEU A 73 16.61 -1.86 7.83
C LEU A 73 15.22 -1.25 7.98
N ASP A 74 15.10 0.08 8.00
CA ASP A 74 13.84 0.77 8.20
C ASP A 74 12.88 0.50 7.04
N VAL A 75 11.66 0.07 7.40
CA VAL A 75 10.56 -0.12 6.46
C VAL A 75 9.48 0.91 6.75
N ARG A 76 9.01 1.58 5.70
CA ARG A 76 8.04 2.67 5.75
C ARG A 76 6.78 2.36 4.95
N ALA A 77 5.67 2.99 5.31
CA ALA A 77 4.42 2.90 4.58
C ALA A 77 4.58 3.48 3.16
N ALA A 78 4.35 2.67 2.14
CA ALA A 78 4.44 3.11 0.74
C ALA A 78 3.29 4.03 0.32
N ALA A 79 2.18 4.01 1.06
CA ALA A 79 1.03 4.91 0.88
C ALA A 79 0.30 5.06 2.22
N SER A 80 -0.52 6.10 2.32
CA SER A 80 -1.40 6.28 3.47
C SER A 80 -2.49 5.20 3.48
N GLY A 81 -2.86 4.70 4.68
CA GLY A 81 -3.85 3.65 4.78
C GLY A 81 -4.04 3.12 6.20
N THR A 82 -4.84 2.08 6.32
CA THR A 82 -5.12 1.41 7.59
C THR A 82 -4.48 0.03 7.64
N VAL A 83 -3.73 -0.25 8.68
CA VAL A 83 -3.15 -1.58 8.93
C VAL A 83 -4.27 -2.61 9.12
N THR A 84 -4.30 -3.64 8.29
CA THR A 84 -5.29 -4.72 8.36
C THR A 84 -4.78 -5.96 9.07
N ALA A 85 -3.45 -6.20 9.01
CA ALA A 85 -2.80 -7.29 9.73
C ALA A 85 -1.34 -6.96 10.04
N SER A 86 -0.79 -7.56 11.11
CA SER A 86 0.60 -7.34 11.55
C SER A 86 1.12 -8.55 12.33
N GLY A 87 2.33 -8.99 12.06
CA GLY A 87 3.04 -10.06 12.75
C GLY A 87 3.08 -11.37 11.97
N TRP A 88 3.31 -12.49 12.68
CA TRP A 88 3.33 -13.84 12.12
C TRP A 88 1.89 -14.36 11.98
N LEU A 89 1.41 -14.56 10.77
CA LEU A 89 0.02 -14.92 10.50
C LEU A 89 -0.10 -16.32 9.92
N THR A 90 -1.15 -17.04 10.33
CA THR A 90 -1.50 -18.33 9.73
C THR A 90 -1.83 -18.16 8.24
N GLY A 91 -1.24 -19.00 7.39
CA GLY A 91 -1.37 -18.92 5.92
C GLY A 91 -0.33 -18.00 5.26
N TYR A 92 0.51 -17.33 6.08
CA TYR A 92 1.61 -16.46 5.63
C TYR A 92 2.98 -16.97 6.08
N GLU A 93 3.12 -18.25 6.44
CA GLU A 93 4.34 -18.81 7.01
C GLU A 93 5.56 -18.60 6.10
N GLY A 94 5.36 -18.66 4.77
CA GLY A 94 6.40 -18.37 3.79
C GLY A 94 6.86 -16.91 3.80
N TYR A 95 5.99 -15.98 4.13
CA TYR A 95 6.28 -14.55 4.22
C TYR A 95 6.92 -14.14 5.56
N GLY A 96 6.81 -14.98 6.59
CA GLY A 96 7.29 -14.69 7.94
C GLY A 96 6.45 -13.62 8.64
N ASN A 97 7.10 -12.66 9.29
CA ASN A 97 6.41 -11.49 9.83
C ASN A 97 6.00 -10.56 8.71
N VAL A 98 4.72 -10.21 8.68
CA VAL A 98 4.11 -9.36 7.67
C VAL A 98 3.41 -8.15 8.28
N VAL A 99 3.26 -7.11 7.47
CA VAL A 99 2.28 -6.05 7.68
C VAL A 99 1.48 -5.91 6.41
N THR A 100 0.15 -5.79 6.52
CA THR A 100 -0.74 -5.48 5.40
C THR A 100 -1.47 -4.17 5.68
N VAL A 101 -1.59 -3.31 4.66
CA VAL A 101 -2.23 -2.00 4.76
C VAL A 101 -3.26 -1.88 3.64
N ASP A 102 -4.50 -1.56 4.00
CA ASP A 102 -5.53 -1.14 3.04
C ASP A 102 -5.29 0.33 2.69
N VAL A 103 -5.00 0.59 1.42
CA VAL A 103 -4.73 1.93 0.91
C VAL A 103 -5.91 2.54 0.14
N GLY A 104 -7.07 1.86 0.16
CA GLY A 104 -8.30 2.31 -0.48
C GLY A 104 -8.40 1.91 -1.96
N GLY A 105 -9.58 2.16 -2.56
CA GLY A 105 -9.82 1.87 -3.98
C GLY A 105 -9.70 0.39 -4.39
N GLY A 106 -9.82 -0.55 -3.43
CA GLY A 106 -9.57 -1.99 -3.66
C GLY A 106 -8.09 -2.36 -3.58
N TYR A 107 -7.18 -1.39 -3.39
CA TYR A 107 -5.76 -1.64 -3.27
C TYR A 107 -5.34 -1.95 -1.83
N SER A 108 -4.40 -2.88 -1.70
CA SER A 108 -3.69 -3.14 -0.46
C SER A 108 -2.21 -3.42 -0.74
N VAL A 109 -1.36 -3.12 0.23
CA VAL A 109 0.07 -3.41 0.17
C VAL A 109 0.46 -4.40 1.26
N LEU A 110 1.45 -5.24 0.99
CA LEU A 110 2.00 -6.22 1.92
C LEU A 110 3.52 -6.06 2.00
N TYR A 111 4.01 -6.03 3.23
CA TYR A 111 5.42 -6.00 3.59
C TYR A 111 5.75 -7.32 4.27
N ALA A 112 6.79 -8.03 3.84
CA ALA A 112 7.13 -9.35 4.35
C ALA A 112 8.61 -9.51 4.71
N HIS A 113 8.92 -10.66 5.30
CA HIS A 113 10.23 -11.05 5.83
C HIS A 113 10.75 -10.11 6.93
N LEU A 114 9.84 -9.35 7.58
CA LEU A 114 10.22 -8.41 8.62
C LEU A 114 10.87 -9.12 9.80
N SER A 115 11.94 -8.55 10.35
CA SER A 115 12.46 -8.95 11.65
C SER A 115 11.53 -8.49 12.77
N GLU A 116 10.92 -7.31 12.60
CA GLU A 116 10.02 -6.70 13.57
C GLU A 116 8.94 -5.90 12.85
N ALA A 117 7.67 -6.07 13.27
CA ALA A 117 6.55 -5.22 12.91
C ALA A 117 6.25 -4.27 14.08
N GLN A 118 6.20 -2.96 13.83
CA GLN A 118 6.05 -1.92 14.86
C GLN A 118 4.68 -1.26 14.86
N VAL A 119 3.75 -1.80 14.06
CA VAL A 119 2.38 -1.29 13.90
C VAL A 119 1.37 -2.38 14.25
N VAL A 120 0.14 -1.98 14.54
CA VAL A 120 -0.93 -2.91 14.94
C VAL A 120 -2.16 -2.77 14.04
N PRO A 121 -2.97 -3.84 13.86
CA PRO A 121 -4.22 -3.77 13.11
C PRO A 121 -5.14 -2.65 13.62
N GLY A 122 -5.75 -1.92 12.68
CA GLY A 122 -6.60 -0.75 12.94
C GLY A 122 -5.83 0.58 13.03
N GLN A 123 -4.50 0.56 13.10
CA GLN A 123 -3.68 1.79 13.07
C GLN A 123 -3.74 2.41 11.68
N TRP A 124 -3.98 3.72 11.62
CA TRP A 124 -3.84 4.50 10.40
C TRP A 124 -2.40 4.99 10.25
N LEU A 125 -1.89 4.97 9.02
CA LEU A 125 -0.54 5.39 8.64
C LEU A 125 -0.62 6.46 7.56
N ALA A 126 0.22 7.48 7.64
CA ALA A 126 0.57 8.30 6.50
C ALA A 126 1.65 7.61 5.64
N ALA A 127 1.74 7.94 4.35
CA ALA A 127 2.88 7.56 3.54
C ALA A 127 4.19 8.03 4.23
N GLY A 128 5.21 7.20 4.23
CA GLY A 128 6.50 7.43 4.91
C GLY A 128 6.53 7.08 6.40
N ASP A 129 5.40 6.82 7.05
CA ASP A 129 5.39 6.41 8.47
C ASP A 129 6.12 5.08 8.70
N PRO A 130 6.84 4.91 9.84
CA PRO A 130 7.56 3.68 10.12
C PRO A 130 6.59 2.50 10.32
N ILE A 131 6.93 1.37 9.69
CA ILE A 131 6.17 0.10 9.79
C ILE A 131 6.91 -0.93 10.64
N GLY A 132 8.24 -0.98 10.51
CA GLY A 132 9.07 -1.97 11.17
C GLY A 132 10.47 -2.06 10.58
N GLN A 133 11.09 -3.23 10.71
CA GLN A 133 12.45 -3.49 10.24
C GLN A 133 12.46 -4.64 9.25
N ALA A 134 13.16 -4.48 8.13
CA ALA A 134 13.44 -5.56 7.20
C ALA A 134 14.26 -6.67 7.89
N GLY A 135 14.11 -7.89 7.41
CA GLY A 135 14.79 -9.04 7.99
C GLY A 135 14.85 -10.22 7.04
N CYS A 136 14.80 -11.43 7.61
CA CYS A 136 14.80 -12.68 6.87
C CYS A 136 13.96 -13.73 7.60
N THR A 137 12.74 -13.38 7.99
CA THR A 137 11.80 -14.32 8.58
C THR A 137 11.02 -15.08 7.52
N GLY A 138 10.49 -16.26 7.83
CA GLY A 138 9.81 -17.12 6.87
C GLY A 138 10.77 -17.79 5.86
N SER A 139 10.34 -17.93 4.61
CA SER A 139 11.13 -18.56 3.53
C SER A 139 12.01 -17.53 2.83
N CYS A 140 13.16 -17.23 3.41
CA CYS A 140 14.06 -16.17 3.00
C CYS A 140 15.49 -16.70 2.89
N THR A 141 16.30 -16.16 1.98
CA THR A 141 17.70 -16.55 1.75
C THR A 141 18.71 -15.49 2.18
N GLY A 142 18.26 -14.29 2.55
CA GLY A 142 19.09 -13.17 2.99
C GLY A 142 18.23 -11.97 3.32
N THR A 143 18.72 -11.04 4.10
CA THR A 143 17.97 -9.86 4.54
C THR A 143 17.50 -9.02 3.35
N HIS A 144 16.19 -8.88 3.20
CA HIS A 144 15.52 -8.05 2.21
C HIS A 144 14.11 -7.73 2.68
N LEU A 145 13.45 -6.79 2.00
CA LEU A 145 12.02 -6.57 2.07
C LEU A 145 11.37 -7.20 0.85
N HIS A 146 10.40 -8.10 1.05
CA HIS A 146 9.46 -8.48 -0.01
C HIS A 146 8.23 -7.58 0.08
N PHE A 147 7.88 -6.92 -1.03
CA PHE A 147 6.81 -5.93 -1.12
C PHE A 147 5.81 -6.28 -2.22
N GLU A 148 4.52 -6.35 -1.88
CA GLU A 148 3.45 -6.63 -2.83
C GLU A 148 2.46 -5.46 -2.90
N LEU A 149 1.94 -5.20 -4.11
CA LEU A 149 0.72 -4.44 -4.34
C LEU A 149 -0.37 -5.42 -4.78
N ARG A 150 -1.56 -5.29 -4.22
CA ARG A 150 -2.72 -6.13 -4.54
C ARG A 150 -3.90 -5.26 -4.90
N LEU A 151 -4.63 -5.66 -5.94
CA LEU A 151 -5.93 -5.08 -6.31
C LEU A 151 -7.00 -6.15 -6.11
N ASP A 152 -8.00 -5.85 -5.27
CA ASP A 152 -9.06 -6.78 -4.87
C ASP A 152 -8.50 -8.13 -4.37
N GLY A 153 -7.38 -8.07 -3.63
CA GLY A 153 -6.67 -9.22 -3.08
C GLY A 153 -5.77 -9.97 -4.08
N VAL A 154 -5.76 -9.60 -5.36
CA VAL A 154 -4.92 -10.21 -6.39
C VAL A 154 -3.60 -9.45 -6.52
N PRO A 155 -2.43 -10.11 -6.35
CA PRO A 155 -1.13 -9.48 -6.54
C PRO A 155 -0.94 -8.96 -7.97
N ILE A 156 -0.46 -7.74 -8.09
CA ILE A 156 -0.10 -7.08 -9.35
C ILE A 156 1.32 -6.52 -9.24
N ASP A 157 1.95 -6.19 -10.37
CA ASP A 157 3.30 -5.61 -10.39
C ASP A 157 3.31 -4.25 -9.68
N PRO A 158 4.05 -4.07 -8.56
CA PRO A 158 4.11 -2.79 -7.88
C PRO A 158 5.03 -1.78 -8.58
N ALA A 159 5.97 -2.21 -9.42
CA ALA A 159 7.00 -1.34 -9.98
C ALA A 159 6.45 -0.12 -10.75
N PRO A 160 5.37 -0.23 -11.56
CA PRO A 160 4.80 0.93 -12.26
C PRO A 160 4.17 1.99 -11.33
N TYR A 161 3.93 1.66 -10.07
CA TYR A 161 3.28 2.54 -9.08
C TYR A 161 4.29 3.25 -8.16
N LEU A 162 5.56 2.81 -8.16
CA LEU A 162 6.61 3.36 -7.30
C LEU A 162 7.23 4.61 -7.94
N GLY A 163 7.24 5.72 -7.18
CA GLY A 163 7.77 7.02 -7.60
C GLY A 163 8.73 7.66 -6.60
#